data_49af19643e983c4aad47dddcae6c2ad0
#
_entry.id   49af19643e983c4aad47dddcae6c2ad0
#
_cell.length_a   1.000
_cell.length_b   1.000
_cell.length_c   1.000
_cell.angle_alpha   90.00
_cell.angle_beta   90.00
_cell.angle_gamma   90.00
#
_symmetry.space_group_name_H-M   'P 1'
#
loop_
_entity.id
_entity.type
_entity.pdbx_description
1 polymer ?
#
loop_
_entity_poly.entity_id
_entity_poly.type
_entity_poly.pdbx_seq_one_letter_code
_entity_poly.pdbx_strand_id
1 'polypeptide(L)'
;ALMALAAAVYLSAMGKQGLRRVANLCLQKAHYLAKRLTELPGVQLVYPRARFFKEFAISLPRPAEEVVQALLPDYLAGLPLSRYEQGREHHLLIAVTEKRTRQEMDDFVQALRRTLSEE
;
A
#
# COMPACT_ATOMS: atom_id res chain seq x y z
N ALA A 1 -3.06 -28.51 -0.47
CA ALA A 1 -2.04 -29.30 0.22
C ALA A 1 -0.62 -28.76 -0.02
N LEU A 2 -0.23 -28.55 -1.28
CA LEU A 2 1.12 -28.03 -1.60
C LEU A 2 1.35 -26.63 -1.01
N MET A 3 0.36 -25.75 -1.13
CA MET A 3 0.49 -24.39 -0.60
C MET A 3 0.55 -24.39 0.93
N ALA A 4 -0.19 -25.28 1.58
CA ALA A 4 -0.13 -25.42 3.03
C ALA A 4 1.23 -25.94 3.48
N LEU A 5 1.82 -26.88 2.75
CA LEU A 5 3.16 -27.38 3.03
C LEU A 5 4.22 -26.30 2.85
N ALA A 6 4.13 -25.52 1.77
CA ALA A 6 5.05 -24.41 1.52
C ALA A 6 4.97 -23.38 2.64
N ALA A 7 3.76 -23.04 3.10
CA ALA A 7 3.56 -22.14 4.22
C ALA A 7 4.16 -22.68 5.51
N ALA A 8 3.98 -23.97 5.78
CA ALA A 8 4.55 -24.61 6.98
C ALA A 8 6.07 -24.59 6.95
N VAL A 9 6.68 -24.87 5.81
CA VAL A 9 8.13 -24.82 5.65
C VAL A 9 8.65 -23.40 5.88
N TYR A 10 8.00 -22.41 5.28
CA TYR A 10 8.35 -20.99 5.44
C TYR A 10 8.29 -20.57 6.91
N LEU A 11 7.18 -20.89 7.59
CA LEU A 11 7.00 -20.53 8.98
C LEU A 11 8.03 -21.22 9.90
N SER A 12 8.33 -22.49 9.61
CA SER A 12 9.34 -23.24 10.39
C SER A 12 10.74 -22.66 10.20
N ALA A 13 11.10 -22.30 8.97
CA ALA A 13 12.39 -21.71 8.66
C ALA A 13 12.54 -20.32 9.28
N MET A 14 11.46 -19.54 9.30
CA MET A 14 11.46 -18.19 9.83
C MET A 14 11.57 -18.15 11.35
N GLY A 15 10.86 -19.05 12.04
CA GLY A 15 10.81 -19.11 13.50
C GLY A 15 10.00 -17.95 14.11
N LYS A 16 9.82 -18.02 15.43
CA LYS A 16 9.00 -17.06 16.18
C LYS A 16 9.55 -15.64 16.10
N GLN A 17 10.86 -15.48 16.29
CA GLN A 17 11.48 -14.15 16.24
C GLN A 17 11.51 -13.60 14.83
N GLY A 18 11.74 -14.45 13.83
CA GLY A 18 11.70 -14.05 12.42
C GLY A 18 10.32 -13.55 12.01
N LEU A 19 9.26 -14.25 12.43
CA LEU A 19 7.89 -13.85 12.17
C LEU A 19 7.55 -12.50 12.80
N ARG A 20 7.98 -12.28 14.04
CA ARG A 20 7.79 -10.98 14.70
C ARG A 20 8.51 -9.86 13.99
N ARG A 21 9.73 -10.14 13.51
CA ARG A 21 10.54 -9.15 12.77
C ARG A 21 9.85 -8.79 11.46
N VAL A 22 9.37 -9.77 10.71
CA VAL A 22 8.64 -9.54 9.46
C VAL A 22 7.37 -8.72 9.72
N ALA A 23 6.60 -9.09 10.74
CA ALA A 23 5.37 -8.38 11.10
C ALA A 23 5.67 -6.92 11.47
N ASN A 24 6.71 -6.69 12.27
CA ASN A 24 7.11 -5.33 12.66
C ASN A 24 7.57 -4.50 11.46
N LEU A 25 8.32 -5.12 10.54
CA LEU A 25 8.76 -4.43 9.33
C LEU A 25 7.58 -4.05 8.45
N CYS A 26 6.61 -4.95 8.26
CA CYS A 26 5.39 -4.63 7.51
C CYS A 26 4.65 -3.45 8.13
N LEU A 27 4.47 -3.49 9.45
CA LEU A 27 3.77 -2.44 10.18
C LEU A 27 4.48 -1.09 10.03
N GLN A 28 5.81 -1.06 10.27
CA GLN A 28 6.59 0.16 10.19
C GLN A 28 6.59 0.75 8.79
N LYS A 29 6.76 -0.09 7.77
CA LYS A 29 6.80 0.36 6.37
C LYS A 29 5.44 0.86 5.90
N ALA A 30 4.36 0.17 6.28
CA ALA A 30 3.01 0.61 5.94
C ALA A 30 2.70 1.97 6.57
N HIS A 31 3.04 2.16 7.83
CA HIS A 31 2.83 3.45 8.51
C HIS A 31 3.72 4.56 7.94
N TYR A 32 4.96 4.22 7.58
CA TYR A 32 5.85 5.17 6.91
C TYR A 32 5.25 5.65 5.58
N LEU A 33 4.83 4.70 4.75
CA LEU A 33 4.26 5.04 3.43
C LEU A 33 2.96 5.83 3.59
N ALA A 34 2.09 5.43 4.51
CA ALA A 34 0.83 6.15 4.76
C ALA A 34 1.11 7.60 5.17
N LYS A 35 2.09 7.83 6.03
CA LYS A 35 2.48 9.18 6.45
C LYS A 35 2.98 9.99 5.27
N ARG A 36 3.87 9.42 4.47
CA ARG A 36 4.43 10.11 3.30
C ARG A 36 3.35 10.46 2.28
N LEU A 37 2.45 9.52 2.01
CA LEU A 37 1.37 9.75 1.03
C LEU A 37 0.40 10.84 1.50
N THR A 38 0.07 10.87 2.78
CA THR A 38 -0.87 11.87 3.31
C THR A 38 -0.26 13.27 3.42
N GLU A 39 1.04 13.42 3.23
CA GLU A 39 1.69 14.72 3.09
C GLU A 39 1.43 15.34 1.71
N LEU A 40 1.00 14.54 0.73
CA LEU A 40 0.69 15.06 -0.61
C LEU A 40 -0.62 15.83 -0.60
N PRO A 41 -0.72 16.95 -1.35
CA PRO A 41 -1.95 17.72 -1.41
C PRO A 41 -3.13 16.91 -1.90
N GLY A 42 -4.24 16.93 -1.16
CA GLY A 42 -5.47 16.24 -1.53
C GLY A 42 -5.50 14.74 -1.21
N VAL A 43 -4.43 14.20 -0.64
CA VAL A 43 -4.37 12.77 -0.26
C VAL A 43 -4.61 12.64 1.23
N GLN A 44 -5.58 11.80 1.61
CA GLN A 44 -5.95 11.57 3.01
C GLN A 44 -6.23 10.09 3.24
N LEU A 45 -6.08 9.65 4.50
CA LEU A 45 -6.55 8.32 4.87
C LEU A 45 -8.08 8.30 4.88
N VAL A 46 -8.68 7.27 4.27
CA VAL A 46 -10.14 7.09 4.28
C VAL A 46 -10.63 6.85 5.71
N TYR A 47 -9.86 6.10 6.49
CA TYR A 47 -10.18 5.76 7.87
C TYR A 47 -9.06 6.24 8.80
N PRO A 48 -8.97 7.56 9.10
CA PRO A 48 -7.81 8.11 9.81
C PRO A 48 -7.69 7.65 11.26
N ARG A 49 -8.77 7.14 11.85
CA ARG A 49 -8.77 6.66 13.23
C ARG A 49 -8.67 5.14 13.34
N ALA A 50 -8.77 4.42 12.22
CA ALA A 50 -8.68 2.98 12.22
C ALA A 50 -7.21 2.56 12.31
N ARG A 51 -6.98 1.48 13.06
CA ARG A 51 -5.66 0.85 13.09
C ARG A 51 -5.52 -0.02 11.86
N PHE A 52 -4.31 -0.06 11.30
CA PHE A 52 -4.02 -0.94 10.17
C PHE A 52 -2.67 -1.61 10.38
N PHE A 53 -2.48 -2.73 9.71
CA PHE A 53 -1.24 -3.49 9.77
C PHE A 53 -0.39 -3.19 8.52
N LYS A 54 -0.69 -3.83 7.39
CA LYS A 54 0.07 -3.65 6.14
C LYS A 54 -0.77 -3.11 5.00
N GLU A 55 -2.06 -2.90 5.22
CA GLU A 55 -2.98 -2.37 4.21
C GLU A 55 -3.70 -1.15 4.75
N PHE A 56 -3.87 -0.16 3.91
CA PHE A 56 -4.61 1.04 4.26
C PHE A 56 -5.25 1.64 3.01
N ALA A 57 -6.35 2.37 3.20
CA ALA A 57 -7.05 3.02 2.11
C ALA A 57 -6.79 4.52 2.15
N ILE A 58 -6.50 5.09 0.97
CA ILE A 58 -6.32 6.54 0.83
C ILE A 58 -7.38 7.11 -0.10
N SER A 59 -7.73 8.37 0.13
CA SER A 59 -8.59 9.14 -0.74
C SER A 59 -7.71 10.05 -1.60
N LEU A 60 -7.95 10.02 -2.90
CA LEU A 60 -7.18 10.78 -3.89
C LEU A 60 -8.02 11.93 -4.43
N PRO A 61 -7.38 13.02 -4.91
CA PRO A 61 -8.12 14.12 -5.56
C PRO A 61 -8.59 13.79 -6.98
N ARG A 62 -8.14 12.65 -7.52
CA ARG A 62 -8.52 12.16 -8.85
C ARG A 62 -9.06 10.74 -8.74
N PRO A 63 -9.84 10.26 -9.73
CA PRO A 63 -10.31 8.87 -9.71
C PRO A 63 -9.15 7.88 -9.60
N ALA A 64 -9.28 6.93 -8.70
CA ALA A 64 -8.21 5.96 -8.41
C ALA A 64 -7.86 5.11 -9.63
N GLU A 65 -8.84 4.74 -10.45
CA GLU A 65 -8.58 3.97 -11.68
C GLU A 65 -7.65 4.72 -12.63
N GLU A 66 -7.87 6.02 -12.82
CA GLU A 66 -7.01 6.85 -13.66
C GLU A 66 -5.59 6.91 -13.13
N VAL A 67 -5.45 7.06 -11.81
CA VAL A 67 -4.15 7.14 -11.16
C VAL A 67 -3.39 5.82 -11.29
N VAL A 68 -4.09 4.69 -11.08
CA VAL A 68 -3.48 3.37 -11.22
C VAL A 68 -2.98 3.15 -12.66
N GLN A 69 -3.79 3.51 -13.66
CA GLN A 69 -3.40 3.38 -15.06
C GLN A 69 -2.21 4.28 -15.41
N ALA A 70 -2.20 5.50 -14.88
CA ALA A 70 -1.10 6.44 -15.14
C ALA A 70 0.23 5.96 -14.55
N LEU A 71 0.20 5.22 -13.45
CA LEU A 71 1.41 4.70 -12.81
C LEU A 71 1.93 3.41 -13.45
N LEU A 72 1.10 2.70 -14.20
CA LEU A 72 1.57 1.52 -14.96
C LEU A 72 2.43 1.95 -16.15
N PRO A 73 3.41 1.14 -16.57
CA PRO A 73 3.76 -0.18 -16.01
C PRO A 73 4.74 -0.14 -14.85
N ASP A 74 5.24 1.04 -14.46
CA ASP A 74 6.31 1.17 -13.48
C ASP A 74 5.87 0.73 -12.08
N TYR A 75 4.61 1.02 -11.72
CA TYR A 75 4.08 0.70 -10.40
C TYR A 75 2.71 0.07 -10.51
N LEU A 76 2.50 -1.01 -9.78
CA LEU A 76 1.17 -1.53 -9.49
C LEU A 76 0.76 -0.91 -8.16
N ALA A 77 0.13 0.27 -8.25
CA ALA A 77 -0.05 1.15 -7.09
C ALA A 77 -0.95 0.57 -6.00
N GLY A 78 -2.01 -0.10 -6.40
CA GLY A 78 -2.96 -0.65 -5.44
C GLY A 78 -4.26 -1.03 -6.12
N LEU A 79 -5.29 -1.23 -5.29
CA LEU A 79 -6.58 -1.72 -5.75
C LEU A 79 -7.62 -0.60 -5.63
N PRO A 80 -8.17 -0.11 -6.77
CA PRO A 80 -9.26 0.87 -6.72
C PRO A 80 -10.49 0.25 -6.07
N LEU A 81 -11.01 0.89 -5.04
CA LEU A 81 -12.16 0.35 -4.29
C LEU A 81 -13.48 0.49 -5.04
N SER A 82 -13.52 1.31 -6.08
CA SER A 82 -14.69 1.42 -6.96
C SER A 82 -15.07 0.10 -7.63
N ARG A 83 -14.11 -0.82 -7.75
CA ARG A 83 -14.35 -2.16 -8.30
C ARG A 83 -15.26 -3.03 -7.43
N TYR A 84 -15.39 -2.68 -6.16
CA TYR A 84 -16.14 -3.47 -5.19
C TYR A 84 -17.32 -2.73 -4.59
N GLU A 85 -17.31 -1.42 -4.58
CA GLU A 85 -18.34 -0.63 -3.92
C GLU A 85 -18.55 0.69 -4.64
N GLN A 86 -19.80 1.04 -4.91
CA GLN A 86 -20.14 2.33 -5.50
C GLN A 86 -19.83 3.47 -4.53
N GLY A 87 -19.47 4.62 -5.08
CA GLY A 87 -19.13 5.79 -4.27
C GLY A 87 -17.69 5.85 -3.82
N ARG A 88 -16.85 4.90 -4.27
CA ARG A 88 -15.44 4.84 -3.88
C ARG A 88 -14.48 5.09 -5.05
N GLU A 89 -14.88 5.94 -5.97
CA GLU A 89 -14.10 6.22 -7.19
C GLU A 89 -12.74 6.85 -6.90
N HIS A 90 -12.61 7.55 -5.78
CA HIS A 90 -11.36 8.20 -5.36
C HIS A 90 -10.57 7.41 -4.32
N HIS A 91 -11.01 6.22 -3.98
CA HIS A 91 -10.39 5.43 -2.92
C HIS A 91 -9.47 4.35 -3.49
N LEU A 92 -8.27 4.27 -2.95
CA LEU A 92 -7.25 3.30 -3.35
C LEU A 92 -6.78 2.53 -2.12
N LEU A 93 -6.82 1.20 -2.21
CA LEU A 93 -6.28 0.32 -1.17
C LEU A 93 -4.82 0.01 -1.49
N ILE A 94 -3.94 0.30 -0.57
CA ILE A 94 -2.50 0.08 -0.72
C ILE A 94 -2.04 -0.96 0.29
N ALA A 95 -1.21 -1.90 -0.17
CA ALA A 95 -0.58 -2.92 0.66
C ALA A 95 0.93 -2.77 0.62
N VAL A 96 1.57 -2.90 1.77
CA VAL A 96 3.03 -2.79 1.90
C VAL A 96 3.56 -4.02 2.62
N THR A 97 4.57 -4.66 2.03
CA THR A 97 5.21 -5.83 2.64
C THR A 97 6.62 -5.47 3.13
N GLU A 98 7.24 -6.38 3.88
CA GLU A 98 8.60 -6.22 4.38
C GLU A 98 9.65 -6.11 3.27
N LYS A 99 9.30 -6.54 2.06
CA LYS A 99 10.22 -6.52 0.92
C LYS A 99 10.43 -5.15 0.30
N ARG A 100 9.53 -4.19 0.60
CA ARG A 100 9.66 -2.85 0.04
C ARG A 100 10.74 -2.07 0.78
N THR A 101 11.65 -1.46 0.01
CA THR A 101 12.69 -0.61 0.58
C THR A 101 12.16 0.81 0.76
N ARG A 102 12.84 1.58 1.62
CA ARG A 102 12.52 2.98 1.82
C ARG A 102 12.64 3.76 0.51
N GLN A 103 13.69 3.47 -0.27
CA GLN A 103 13.89 4.13 -1.56
C GLN A 103 12.75 3.84 -2.52
N GLU A 104 12.30 2.58 -2.59
CA GLU A 104 11.16 2.20 -3.44
C GLU A 104 9.89 2.93 -3.04
N MET A 105 9.64 3.06 -1.73
CA MET A 105 8.47 3.77 -1.22
C MET A 105 8.56 5.27 -1.53
N ASP A 106 9.73 5.89 -1.34
CA ASP A 106 9.93 7.30 -1.64
C ASP A 106 9.78 7.57 -3.14
N ASP A 107 10.29 6.69 -3.98
CA ASP A 107 10.14 6.79 -5.44
C ASP A 107 8.67 6.70 -5.85
N PHE A 108 7.92 5.80 -5.22
CA PHE A 108 6.48 5.69 -5.46
C PHE A 108 5.74 6.97 -5.05
N VAL A 109 6.07 7.54 -3.91
CA VAL A 109 5.47 8.79 -3.43
C VAL A 109 5.71 9.92 -4.44
N GLN A 110 6.93 10.02 -4.97
CA GLN A 110 7.26 11.02 -5.98
C GLN A 110 6.51 10.79 -7.28
N ALA A 111 6.39 9.54 -7.70
CA ALA A 111 5.64 9.19 -8.91
C ALA A 111 4.16 9.55 -8.76
N LEU A 112 3.56 9.25 -7.62
CA LEU A 112 2.18 9.60 -7.33
C LEU A 112 2.01 11.13 -7.29
N ARG A 113 2.93 11.83 -6.68
CA ARG A 113 2.90 13.29 -6.64
C ARG A 113 2.87 13.89 -8.05
N ARG A 114 3.74 13.40 -8.94
CA ARG A 114 3.76 13.85 -10.33
C ARG A 114 2.45 13.56 -11.03
N THR A 115 1.93 12.35 -10.85
CA THR A 115 0.67 11.93 -11.46
C THR A 115 -0.50 12.81 -11.01
N LEU A 116 -0.56 13.14 -9.72
CA LEU A 116 -1.64 13.97 -9.17
C LEU A 116 -1.54 15.44 -9.59
N SER A 117 -0.34 15.91 -9.93
CA SER A 117 -0.14 17.29 -10.39
C SER A 117 -0.39 17.47 -11.88
N GLU A 118 -0.50 16.38 -12.64
CA GLU A 118 -0.85 16.43 -14.07
C GLU A 118 -2.36 16.64 -14.23
N GLU A 119 -2.73 17.47 -15.18
CA GLU A 119 -4.13 17.71 -15.53
C GLU A 119 -4.61 16.79 -16.66
#